data_e8776525e9fcbe27f8cc8cb991edb01f
#
_entry.id   e8776525e9fcbe27f8cc8cb991edb01f
#
_cell.length_a   1.000
_cell.length_b   1.000
_cell.length_c   1.000
_cell.angle_alpha   90.00
_cell.angle_beta   90.00
_cell.angle_gamma   90.00
#
_symmetry.space_group_name_H-M   'P 1'
#
loop_
_entity.id
_entity.type
_entity.pdbx_description
1 polymer ?
#
loop_
_entity_poly.entity_id
_entity_poly.type
_entity_poly.pdbx_seq_one_letter_code
_entity_poly.pdbx_strand_id
1 'polypeptide(L)'
;MRYILTGAQGTGKSTLLHHFDDRMKVITEVVRNLAKTEGINVNESGDMHGQTRIFDTYYDILSNTKEQYISDRGLTDVISYTCCNMSRMHAQEEGQRFIEDQINRFIEFSEKNDDIVYFYIPIEFDVEDDGFRSTDEEFRKEVDKNIRDLFEYMEGIGSGLNVFTVTGTVEERLETIEEIMKNYGDIQ
;
A
#
# COMPACT_ATOMS: atom_id res chain seq x y z
N MET A 1 -3.68 -16.25 7.13
CA MET A 1 -2.88 -15.30 6.32
C MET A 1 -3.20 -13.87 6.73
N ARG A 2 -2.35 -12.92 6.37
CA ARG A 2 -2.55 -11.46 6.54
C ARG A 2 -2.59 -10.84 5.14
N TYR A 3 -3.43 -9.83 4.92
CA TYR A 3 -3.72 -9.32 3.58
C TYR A 3 -3.47 -7.83 3.49
N ILE A 4 -2.93 -7.38 2.36
CA ILE A 4 -2.71 -5.96 2.07
C ILE A 4 -3.33 -5.62 0.72
N LEU A 5 -4.25 -4.66 0.69
CA LEU A 5 -4.71 -4.02 -0.54
C LEU A 5 -3.74 -2.89 -0.88
N THR A 6 -3.07 -2.98 -2.00
CA THR A 6 -2.10 -1.99 -2.49
C THR A 6 -2.53 -1.42 -3.84
N GLY A 7 -2.24 -0.16 -4.10
CA GLY A 7 -2.62 0.54 -5.32
C GLY A 7 -2.66 2.04 -5.11
N ALA A 8 -2.64 2.81 -6.19
CA ALA A 8 -2.74 4.26 -6.15
C ALA A 8 -4.04 4.75 -5.48
N GLN A 9 -4.14 6.04 -5.18
CA GLN A 9 -5.39 6.61 -4.66
C GLN A 9 -6.54 6.44 -5.67
N GLY A 10 -7.77 6.29 -5.15
CA GLY A 10 -8.98 6.19 -5.97
C GLY A 10 -9.13 4.89 -6.77
N THR A 11 -8.41 3.81 -6.45
CA THR A 11 -8.57 2.50 -7.11
C THR A 11 -9.67 1.63 -6.50
N GLY A 12 -10.41 2.11 -5.49
CA GLY A 12 -11.53 1.39 -4.87
C GLY A 12 -11.17 0.50 -3.67
N LYS A 13 -9.93 0.55 -3.16
CA LYS A 13 -9.48 -0.25 -2.00
C LYS A 13 -10.40 -0.14 -0.78
N SER A 14 -10.73 1.08 -0.38
CA SER A 14 -11.59 1.31 0.80
C SER A 14 -12.99 0.73 0.62
N THR A 15 -13.54 0.73 -0.61
CA THR A 15 -14.83 0.09 -0.92
C THR A 15 -14.75 -1.42 -0.72
N LEU A 16 -13.66 -2.05 -1.15
CA LEU A 16 -13.43 -3.49 -0.96
C LEU A 16 -13.26 -3.83 0.52
N LEU A 17 -12.55 -2.99 1.29
CA LEU A 17 -12.30 -3.24 2.71
C LEU A 17 -13.58 -3.34 3.54
N HIS A 18 -14.57 -2.49 3.28
CA HIS A 18 -15.85 -2.52 4.02
C HIS A 18 -16.56 -3.88 3.99
N HIS A 19 -16.27 -4.69 2.97
CA HIS A 19 -16.80 -6.05 2.89
C HIS A 19 -16.23 -6.99 3.96
N PHE A 20 -15.10 -6.63 4.57
CA PHE A 20 -14.39 -7.47 5.53
C PHE A 20 -14.52 -6.98 6.99
N ASP A 21 -15.22 -5.85 7.26
CA ASP A 21 -15.33 -5.22 8.58
C ASP A 21 -15.82 -6.19 9.69
N ASP A 22 -16.75 -7.09 9.37
CA ASP A 22 -17.32 -8.06 10.31
C ASP A 22 -16.61 -9.44 10.26
N ARG A 23 -15.59 -9.60 9.41
CA ARG A 23 -14.98 -10.92 9.12
C ARG A 23 -13.55 -11.05 9.65
N MET A 24 -12.82 -9.95 9.69
CA MET A 24 -11.45 -9.91 10.17
C MET A 24 -11.08 -8.50 10.62
N LYS A 25 -9.93 -8.35 11.25
CA LYS A 25 -9.42 -7.04 11.63
C LYS A 25 -9.10 -6.20 10.39
N VAL A 26 -9.70 -5.02 10.28
CA VAL A 26 -9.42 -4.06 9.21
C VAL A 26 -8.45 -2.99 9.72
N ILE A 27 -7.36 -2.76 9.00
CA ILE A 27 -6.38 -1.69 9.25
C ILE A 27 -6.60 -0.63 8.17
N THR A 28 -7.14 0.52 8.56
CA THR A 28 -7.48 1.61 7.64
C THR A 28 -7.25 2.98 8.26
N GLU A 29 -7.32 4.04 7.46
CA GLU A 29 -7.23 5.45 7.86
C GLU A 29 -5.89 5.85 8.53
N VAL A 30 -4.83 5.04 8.45
CA VAL A 30 -3.54 5.29 9.11
C VAL A 30 -2.98 6.65 8.70
N VAL A 31 -2.84 6.89 7.39
CA VAL A 31 -2.28 8.14 6.84
C VAL A 31 -3.14 9.35 7.21
N ARG A 32 -4.47 9.21 7.10
CA ARG A 32 -5.41 10.28 7.41
C ARG A 32 -5.39 10.65 8.91
N ASN A 33 -5.23 9.66 9.77
CA ASN A 33 -5.09 9.87 11.20
C ASN A 33 -3.77 10.58 11.54
N LEU A 34 -2.64 10.16 10.95
CA LEU A 34 -1.35 10.82 11.13
C LEU A 34 -1.39 12.28 10.64
N ALA A 35 -1.98 12.54 9.47
CA ALA A 35 -2.15 13.90 8.97
C ALA A 35 -2.94 14.79 9.93
N LYS A 36 -4.01 14.26 10.56
CA LYS A 36 -4.85 14.99 11.51
C LYS A 36 -4.18 15.20 12.87
N THR A 37 -3.46 14.22 13.38
CA THR A 37 -2.90 14.24 14.75
C THR A 37 -1.51 14.86 14.82
N GLU A 38 -0.68 14.66 13.82
CA GLU A 38 0.70 15.12 13.77
C GLU A 38 0.94 16.25 12.77
N GLY A 39 -0.06 16.57 11.92
CA GLY A 39 0.04 17.64 10.93
C GLY A 39 1.05 17.36 9.80
N ILE A 40 1.30 16.08 9.51
CA ILE A 40 2.24 15.70 8.45
C ILE A 40 1.66 16.02 7.07
N ASN A 41 2.54 16.36 6.14
CA ASN A 41 2.19 16.56 4.74
C ASN A 41 1.98 15.22 4.05
N VAL A 42 0.94 15.14 3.22
CA VAL A 42 0.56 13.91 2.50
C VAL A 42 0.38 14.16 1.01
N ASN A 43 0.20 13.11 0.24
CA ASN A 43 0.07 13.15 -1.22
C ASN A 43 1.27 13.86 -1.87
N GLU A 44 1.04 14.78 -2.83
CA GLU A 44 2.08 15.51 -3.57
C GLU A 44 2.90 16.47 -2.70
N SER A 45 2.41 16.84 -1.54
CA SER A 45 3.11 17.69 -0.57
C SER A 45 3.91 16.92 0.48
N GLY A 46 3.93 15.59 0.38
CA GLY A 46 4.66 14.73 1.31
C GLY A 46 6.16 15.02 1.31
N ASP A 47 6.72 15.16 2.50
CA ASP A 47 8.15 15.38 2.72
C ASP A 47 8.80 14.15 3.40
N MET A 48 10.13 14.16 3.53
CA MET A 48 10.88 13.06 4.15
C MET A 48 10.41 12.77 5.58
N HIS A 49 10.08 13.79 6.37
CA HIS A 49 9.59 13.61 7.73
C HIS A 49 8.25 12.87 7.75
N GLY A 50 7.28 13.34 6.96
CA GLY A 50 5.97 12.71 6.84
C GLY A 50 6.06 11.28 6.32
N GLN A 51 6.88 11.05 5.28
CA GLN A 51 7.08 9.70 4.72
C GLN A 51 7.75 8.76 5.73
N THR A 52 8.70 9.23 6.53
CA THR A 52 9.28 8.43 7.63
C THR A 52 8.21 8.04 8.64
N ARG A 53 7.40 9.01 9.09
CA ARG A 53 6.33 8.76 10.08
C ARG A 53 5.31 7.75 9.57
N ILE A 54 4.90 7.86 8.29
CA ILE A 54 3.95 6.93 7.68
C ILE A 54 4.57 5.54 7.58
N PHE A 55 5.82 5.44 7.09
CA PHE A 55 6.53 4.16 6.94
C PHE A 55 6.68 3.44 8.28
N ASP A 56 7.21 4.12 9.29
CA ASP A 56 7.41 3.54 10.62
C ASP A 56 6.10 3.07 11.24
N THR A 57 5.03 3.86 11.08
CA THR A 57 3.71 3.50 11.60
C THR A 57 3.16 2.24 10.94
N TYR A 58 3.23 2.12 9.61
CA TYR A 58 2.81 0.89 8.93
C TYR A 58 3.70 -0.28 9.30
N TYR A 59 5.02 -0.09 9.32
CA TYR A 59 5.96 -1.13 9.71
C TYR A 59 5.62 -1.70 11.10
N ASP A 60 5.37 -0.82 12.07
CA ASP A 60 5.03 -1.21 13.44
C ASP A 60 3.66 -1.91 13.51
N ILE A 61 2.63 -1.36 12.87
CA ILE A 61 1.28 -1.95 12.87
C ILE A 61 1.31 -3.34 12.22
N LEU A 62 1.88 -3.46 11.02
CA LEU A 62 1.87 -4.70 10.26
C LEU A 62 2.77 -5.79 10.90
N SER A 63 3.89 -5.40 11.52
CA SER A 63 4.79 -6.34 12.21
C SER A 63 4.21 -6.84 13.54
N ASN A 64 3.50 -5.99 14.27
CA ASN A 64 3.04 -6.30 15.62
C ASN A 64 1.62 -6.89 15.68
N THR A 65 0.81 -6.73 14.63
CA THR A 65 -0.52 -7.34 14.56
C THR A 65 -0.37 -8.83 14.25
N LYS A 66 -0.71 -9.67 15.23
CA LYS A 66 -0.60 -11.16 15.13
C LYS A 66 -1.90 -11.82 14.69
N GLU A 67 -3.01 -11.12 14.79
CA GLU A 67 -4.31 -11.56 14.30
C GLU A 67 -4.32 -11.52 12.76
N GLN A 68 -5.23 -12.29 12.17
CA GLN A 68 -5.57 -12.15 10.76
C GLN A 68 -6.11 -10.73 10.50
N TYR A 69 -5.60 -10.09 9.47
CA TYR A 69 -6.05 -8.74 9.09
C TYR A 69 -6.08 -8.52 7.58
N ILE A 70 -6.83 -7.51 7.17
CA ILE A 70 -6.72 -6.89 5.86
C ILE A 70 -6.40 -5.39 6.04
N SER A 71 -5.39 -4.90 5.33
CA SER A 71 -4.92 -3.51 5.44
C SER A 71 -5.21 -2.70 4.20
N ASP A 72 -5.72 -1.47 4.37
CA ASP A 72 -5.69 -0.43 3.33
C ASP A 72 -4.28 0.16 3.26
N ARG A 73 -3.54 -0.26 2.25
CA ARG A 73 -2.13 0.05 2.02
C ARG A 73 -1.17 -0.74 2.91
N GLY A 74 0.07 -0.75 2.47
CA GLY A 74 1.21 -1.32 3.16
C GLY A 74 2.49 -0.54 2.86
N LEU A 75 3.63 -1.16 3.14
CA LEU A 75 4.94 -0.54 2.91
C LEU A 75 5.20 -0.26 1.42
N THR A 76 4.66 -1.08 0.52
CA THR A 76 4.73 -0.89 -0.93
C THR A 76 4.13 0.43 -1.38
N ASP A 77 2.97 0.78 -0.85
CA ASP A 77 2.32 2.06 -1.14
C ASP A 77 3.18 3.21 -0.62
N VAL A 78 3.65 3.14 0.63
CA VAL A 78 4.46 4.21 1.25
C VAL A 78 5.73 4.46 0.46
N ILE A 79 6.48 3.41 0.10
CA ILE A 79 7.70 3.52 -0.73
C ILE A 79 7.39 4.18 -2.06
N SER A 80 6.30 3.79 -2.71
CA SER A 80 5.91 4.33 -4.02
C SER A 80 5.56 5.82 -3.97
N TYR A 81 4.85 6.26 -2.91
CA TYR A 81 4.62 7.69 -2.65
C TYR A 81 5.91 8.43 -2.32
N THR A 82 6.82 7.80 -1.57
CA THR A 82 8.15 8.37 -1.28
C THR A 82 8.94 8.61 -2.56
N CYS A 83 8.96 7.64 -3.49
CA CYS A 83 9.63 7.78 -4.79
C CYS A 83 9.10 8.99 -5.57
N CYS A 84 7.78 9.15 -5.69
CA CYS A 84 7.16 10.28 -6.36
C CYS A 84 7.54 11.60 -5.69
N ASN A 85 7.44 11.70 -4.36
CA ASN A 85 7.72 12.92 -3.63
C ASN A 85 9.19 13.33 -3.71
N MET A 86 10.13 12.40 -3.55
CA MET A 86 11.56 12.68 -3.64
C MET A 86 11.98 13.09 -5.06
N SER A 87 11.39 12.50 -6.08
CA SER A 87 11.58 12.91 -7.48
C SER A 87 11.14 14.36 -7.71
N ARG A 88 9.96 14.74 -7.22
CA ARG A 88 9.40 16.09 -7.36
C ARG A 88 10.16 17.15 -6.56
N MET A 89 10.72 16.78 -5.41
CA MET A 89 11.54 17.67 -4.58
C MET A 89 12.96 17.86 -5.12
N HIS A 90 13.34 17.18 -6.20
CA HIS A 90 14.71 17.14 -6.72
C HIS A 90 15.76 16.74 -5.67
N ALA A 91 15.37 15.94 -4.69
CA ALA A 91 16.20 15.43 -3.61
C ALA A 91 17.09 14.27 -4.11
N GLN A 92 18.08 14.57 -4.96
CA GLN A 92 18.84 13.57 -5.72
C GLN A 92 19.52 12.52 -4.82
N GLU A 93 20.61 12.87 -4.15
CA GLU A 93 21.37 11.88 -3.36
C GLU A 93 20.69 11.51 -2.04
N GLU A 94 20.16 12.48 -1.33
CA GLU A 94 19.52 12.26 -0.02
C GLU A 94 18.20 11.51 -0.18
N GLY A 95 17.38 11.87 -1.18
CA GLY A 95 16.15 11.18 -1.50
C GLY A 95 16.39 9.75 -1.95
N GLN A 96 17.43 9.51 -2.75
CA GLN A 96 17.78 8.16 -3.19
C GLN A 96 18.18 7.27 -1.99
N ARG A 97 19.04 7.74 -1.09
CA ARG A 97 19.44 6.99 0.12
C ARG A 97 18.24 6.71 1.02
N PHE A 98 17.31 7.65 1.11
CA PHE A 98 16.10 7.50 1.90
C PHE A 98 15.18 6.40 1.33
N ILE A 99 15.00 6.37 0.00
CA ILE A 99 14.25 5.31 -0.68
C ILE A 99 14.93 3.94 -0.52
N GLU A 100 16.26 3.88 -0.70
CA GLU A 100 17.05 2.66 -0.52
C GLU A 100 16.91 2.09 0.91
N ASP A 101 16.91 2.94 1.93
CA ASP A 101 16.68 2.52 3.33
C ASP A 101 15.28 1.90 3.50
N GLN A 102 14.24 2.55 2.97
CA GLN A 102 12.89 2.02 3.04
C GLN A 102 12.76 0.67 2.30
N ILE A 103 13.38 0.53 1.13
CA ILE A 103 13.38 -0.74 0.38
C ILE A 103 14.08 -1.84 1.17
N ASN A 104 15.25 -1.57 1.75
CA ASN A 104 15.98 -2.54 2.57
C ASN A 104 15.15 -3.01 3.77
N ARG A 105 14.50 -2.08 4.46
CA ARG A 105 13.60 -2.39 5.58
C ARG A 105 12.36 -3.17 5.12
N PHE A 106 11.85 -2.93 3.92
CA PHE A 106 10.77 -3.70 3.33
C PHE A 106 11.21 -5.13 2.98
N ILE A 107 12.43 -5.33 2.47
CA ILE A 107 12.99 -6.66 2.24
C ILE A 107 13.07 -7.43 3.56
N GLU A 108 13.65 -6.84 4.61
CA GLU A 108 13.69 -7.46 5.93
C GLU A 108 12.30 -7.78 6.51
N PHE A 109 11.34 -6.89 6.28
CA PHE A 109 9.95 -7.10 6.68
C PHE A 109 9.34 -8.30 5.96
N SER A 110 9.53 -8.41 4.65
CA SER A 110 8.98 -9.50 3.83
C SER A 110 9.56 -10.86 4.21
N GLU A 111 10.86 -10.94 4.49
CA GLU A 111 11.52 -12.15 4.96
C GLU A 111 11.00 -12.67 6.32
N LYS A 112 10.53 -11.76 7.18
CA LYS A 112 9.99 -12.08 8.51
C LYS A 112 8.49 -12.34 8.50
N ASN A 113 7.79 -12.06 7.40
CA ASN A 113 6.33 -12.05 7.27
C ASN A 113 5.90 -12.72 5.95
N ASP A 114 6.27 -13.98 5.76
CA ASP A 114 5.98 -14.79 4.57
C ASP A 114 4.51 -15.19 4.42
N ASP A 115 3.70 -14.94 5.46
CA ASP A 115 2.25 -15.17 5.49
C ASP A 115 1.43 -13.95 5.00
N ILE A 116 2.07 -12.94 4.40
CA ILE A 116 1.37 -11.80 3.81
C ILE A 116 1.07 -12.02 2.33
N VAL A 117 -0.18 -11.74 1.96
CA VAL A 117 -0.65 -11.73 0.58
C VAL A 117 -0.99 -10.30 0.18
N TYR A 118 -0.48 -9.86 -0.96
CA TYR A 118 -0.72 -8.54 -1.55
C TYR A 118 -1.77 -8.66 -2.65
N PHE A 119 -2.83 -7.87 -2.55
CA PHE A 119 -3.80 -7.65 -3.62
C PHE A 119 -3.50 -6.30 -4.27
N TYR A 120 -2.88 -6.33 -5.44
CA TYR A 120 -2.62 -5.13 -6.22
C TYR A 120 -3.87 -4.74 -7.01
N ILE A 121 -4.37 -3.53 -6.73
CA ILE A 121 -5.56 -2.95 -7.37
C ILE A 121 -5.10 -1.83 -8.33
N PRO A 122 -5.01 -2.11 -9.64
CA PRO A 122 -4.54 -1.13 -10.62
C PRO A 122 -5.55 0.01 -10.83
N ILE A 123 -5.09 1.07 -11.52
CA ILE A 123 -5.96 2.15 -11.97
C ILE A 123 -6.85 1.64 -13.11
N GLU A 124 -8.17 1.64 -12.89
CA GLU A 124 -9.18 1.30 -13.92
C GLU A 124 -10.26 2.38 -14.06
N PHE A 125 -10.33 3.35 -13.14
CA PHE A 125 -11.36 4.39 -13.11
C PHE A 125 -10.75 5.77 -12.85
N ASP A 126 -11.48 6.82 -13.23
CA ASP A 126 -11.15 8.19 -12.84
C ASP A 126 -11.40 8.42 -11.34
N VAL A 127 -10.69 9.38 -10.75
CA VAL A 127 -10.84 9.72 -9.32
C VAL A 127 -11.97 10.72 -9.13
N GLU A 128 -12.87 10.43 -8.19
CA GLU A 128 -13.78 11.45 -7.64
C GLU A 128 -13.06 12.22 -6.52
N ASP A 129 -13.18 13.55 -6.55
CA ASP A 129 -12.60 14.44 -5.54
C ASP A 129 -13.38 14.33 -4.22
N ASP A 130 -12.74 13.79 -3.17
CA ASP A 130 -13.28 13.73 -1.81
C ASP A 130 -12.68 14.80 -0.88
N GLY A 131 -11.95 15.76 -1.43
CA GLY A 131 -11.29 16.86 -0.70
C GLY A 131 -10.06 16.44 0.11
N PHE A 132 -9.66 15.17 0.09
CA PHE A 132 -8.47 14.66 0.77
C PHE A 132 -7.49 13.96 -0.19
N ARG A 133 -8.02 13.25 -1.18
CA ARG A 133 -7.21 12.55 -2.18
C ARG A 133 -6.65 13.54 -3.18
N SER A 134 -5.45 13.26 -3.65
CA SER A 134 -4.92 13.96 -4.81
C SER A 134 -5.78 13.69 -6.04
N THR A 135 -6.11 14.76 -6.77
CA THR A 135 -6.73 14.70 -8.11
C THR A 135 -5.68 14.86 -9.22
N ASP A 136 -4.38 14.91 -8.87
CA ASP A 136 -3.28 14.92 -9.83
C ASP A 136 -3.15 13.54 -10.48
N GLU A 137 -3.67 13.41 -11.68
CA GLU A 137 -3.66 12.16 -12.45
C GLU A 137 -2.24 11.72 -12.84
N GLU A 138 -1.31 12.66 -13.02
CA GLU A 138 0.07 12.35 -13.33
C GLU A 138 0.76 11.73 -12.11
N PHE A 139 0.58 12.33 -10.93
CA PHE A 139 1.05 11.78 -9.66
C PHE A 139 0.47 10.40 -9.38
N ARG A 140 -0.81 10.22 -9.62
CA ARG A 140 -1.52 8.95 -9.44
C ARG A 140 -0.93 7.84 -10.31
N LYS A 141 -0.69 8.11 -11.60
CA LYS A 141 -0.07 7.17 -12.54
C LYS A 141 1.39 6.85 -12.17
N GLU A 142 2.12 7.85 -11.67
CA GLU A 142 3.49 7.67 -11.19
C GLU A 142 3.53 6.76 -9.95
N VAL A 143 2.62 6.96 -8.98
CA VAL A 143 2.47 6.07 -7.82
C VAL A 143 2.16 4.63 -8.26
N ASP A 144 1.20 4.44 -9.16
CA ASP A 144 0.82 3.12 -9.68
C ASP A 144 2.00 2.43 -10.38
N LYS A 145 2.76 3.18 -11.19
CA LYS A 145 3.97 2.68 -11.83
C LYS A 145 5.01 2.24 -10.80
N ASN A 146 5.28 3.06 -9.77
CA ASN A 146 6.26 2.73 -8.74
C ASN A 146 5.87 1.49 -7.91
N ILE A 147 4.58 1.26 -7.67
CA ILE A 147 4.10 0.02 -7.03
C ILE A 147 4.45 -1.20 -7.88
N ARG A 148 4.19 -1.15 -9.18
CA ARG A 148 4.53 -2.25 -10.10
C ARG A 148 6.04 -2.47 -10.20
N ASP A 149 6.80 -1.41 -10.39
CA ASP A 149 8.26 -1.47 -10.47
C ASP A 149 8.85 -2.08 -9.18
N LEU A 150 8.29 -1.75 -8.00
CA LEU A 150 8.73 -2.32 -6.73
C LEU A 150 8.41 -3.82 -6.64
N PHE A 151 7.24 -4.27 -7.08
CA PHE A 151 6.92 -5.70 -7.11
C PHE A 151 7.82 -6.46 -8.09
N GLU A 152 8.07 -5.92 -9.29
CA GLU A 152 9.01 -6.50 -10.25
C GLU A 152 10.44 -6.60 -9.67
N TYR A 153 10.89 -5.57 -8.96
CA TYR A 153 12.17 -5.59 -8.25
C TYR A 153 12.23 -6.69 -7.18
N MET A 154 11.18 -6.80 -6.34
CA MET A 154 11.09 -7.81 -5.28
C MET A 154 11.07 -9.23 -5.87
N GLU A 155 10.35 -9.45 -6.97
CA GLU A 155 10.36 -10.73 -7.70
C GLU A 155 11.77 -11.02 -8.25
N GLY A 156 12.42 -10.03 -8.85
CA GLY A 156 13.77 -10.14 -9.43
C GLY A 156 14.84 -10.54 -8.42
N ILE A 157 14.72 -10.14 -7.17
CA ILE A 157 15.62 -10.56 -6.07
C ILE A 157 15.19 -11.86 -5.38
N GLY A 158 14.09 -12.49 -5.82
CA GLY A 158 13.60 -13.75 -5.26
C GLY A 158 12.98 -13.61 -3.87
N SER A 159 12.34 -12.49 -3.56
CA SER A 159 11.73 -12.23 -2.25
C SER A 159 10.60 -13.17 -1.84
N GLY A 160 9.99 -13.88 -2.81
CA GLY A 160 8.89 -14.82 -2.53
C GLY A 160 7.57 -14.16 -2.14
N LEU A 161 7.36 -12.87 -2.45
CA LEU A 161 6.09 -12.18 -2.18
C LEU A 161 4.92 -12.84 -2.91
N ASN A 162 3.80 -13.04 -2.20
CA ASN A 162 2.54 -13.48 -2.78
C ASN A 162 1.76 -12.26 -3.28
N VAL A 163 1.83 -11.95 -4.57
CA VAL A 163 1.17 -10.79 -5.18
C VAL A 163 0.14 -11.24 -6.20
N PHE A 164 -1.09 -10.76 -6.07
CA PHE A 164 -2.19 -11.02 -6.99
C PHE A 164 -2.75 -9.70 -7.53
N THR A 165 -2.83 -9.56 -8.84
CA THR A 165 -3.51 -8.42 -9.48
C THR A 165 -5.01 -8.66 -9.48
N VAL A 166 -5.78 -7.69 -8.98
CA VAL A 166 -7.24 -7.76 -8.85
C VAL A 166 -7.87 -6.64 -9.65
N THR A 167 -8.65 -6.99 -10.68
CA THR A 167 -9.25 -6.10 -11.68
C THR A 167 -10.76 -6.31 -11.80
N GLY A 168 -11.42 -5.40 -12.51
CA GLY A 168 -12.84 -5.51 -12.84
C GLY A 168 -13.75 -4.68 -11.92
N THR A 169 -15.04 -5.02 -11.91
CA THR A 169 -16.06 -4.40 -11.04
C THR A 169 -15.78 -4.70 -9.56
N VAL A 170 -16.46 -4.03 -8.66
CA VAL A 170 -16.33 -4.29 -7.20
C VAL A 170 -16.68 -5.75 -6.90
N GLU A 171 -17.73 -6.28 -7.50
CA GLU A 171 -18.18 -7.66 -7.33
C GLU A 171 -17.13 -8.67 -7.81
N GLU A 172 -16.61 -8.49 -9.02
CA GLU A 172 -15.57 -9.36 -9.59
C GLU A 172 -14.28 -9.34 -8.75
N ARG A 173 -13.90 -8.16 -8.25
CA ARG A 173 -12.74 -8.01 -7.35
C ARG A 173 -12.95 -8.72 -6.03
N LEU A 174 -14.13 -8.62 -5.42
CA LEU A 174 -14.47 -9.32 -4.19
C LEU A 174 -14.45 -10.84 -4.39
N GLU A 175 -15.04 -11.34 -5.47
CA GLU A 175 -15.01 -12.76 -5.82
C GLU A 175 -13.56 -13.28 -5.96
N THR A 176 -12.71 -12.53 -6.67
CA THR A 176 -11.29 -12.87 -6.84
C THR A 176 -10.56 -12.91 -5.50
N ILE A 177 -10.73 -11.89 -4.65
CA ILE A 177 -10.10 -11.82 -3.32
C ILE A 177 -10.56 -13.00 -2.46
N GLU A 178 -11.88 -13.26 -2.42
CA GLU A 178 -12.42 -14.36 -1.62
C GLU A 178 -11.96 -15.74 -2.11
N GLU A 179 -11.87 -15.95 -3.41
CA GLU A 179 -11.34 -17.19 -3.96
C GLU A 179 -9.89 -17.43 -3.53
N ILE A 180 -9.06 -16.39 -3.59
CA ILE A 180 -7.67 -16.48 -3.13
C ILE A 180 -7.62 -16.76 -1.63
N MET A 181 -8.42 -16.05 -0.81
CA MET A 181 -8.49 -16.28 0.64
C MET A 181 -8.94 -17.72 0.99
N LYS A 182 -9.90 -18.28 0.24
CA LYS A 182 -10.34 -19.68 0.39
C LYS A 182 -9.21 -20.66 0.12
N ASN A 183 -8.38 -20.41 -0.89
CA ASN A 183 -7.23 -21.26 -1.20
C ASN A 183 -6.20 -21.30 -0.06
N TYR A 184 -6.14 -20.26 0.76
CA TYR A 184 -5.34 -20.23 2.00
C TYR A 184 -6.09 -20.77 3.23
N GLY A 185 -7.38 -21.14 3.11
CA GLY A 185 -8.20 -21.69 4.20
C GLY A 185 -8.70 -20.65 5.20
N ASP A 186 -8.71 -19.38 4.85
CA ASP A 186 -9.00 -18.27 5.77
C ASP A 186 -10.47 -17.85 5.80
N ILE A 187 -11.25 -18.22 4.80
CA ILE A 187 -12.71 -18.02 4.73
C ILE A 187 -13.39 -19.27 4.16
N GLN A 188 -14.65 -19.50 4.54
CA GLN A 188 -15.47 -20.62 4.07
C GLN A 188 -16.39 -20.21 2.91
#